data_68399bde3c44d402b7c774b4e1ccfe53
#
_entry.id   68399bde3c44d402b7c774b4e1ccfe53
#
_cell.length_a   1.000
_cell.length_b   1.000
_cell.length_c   1.000
_cell.angle_alpha   90.00
_cell.angle_beta   90.00
_cell.angle_gamma   90.00
#
_symmetry.space_group_name_H-M   'P 1'
#
loop_
_entity.id
_entity.type
_entity.pdbx_description
1 polymer ?
#
loop_
_entity_poly.entity_id
_entity_poly.type
_entity_poly.pdbx_seq_one_letter_code
_entity_poly.pdbx_strand_id
1 'polypeptide(L)'
;MSARTLAALVITLACEAAASQSAGIQRAAWLQGCWEMSTPGRSVEEIWTTPKGGSMIGVSRTIRDGTLAEYEMILLREVGDRLAYEAHPSGQPAATFLSTRVTASELVFEDPAHDFPQQVGYRIDGEALLAWVSGTQNGKVRRIEFPYKRARCAAP
;
A
#
# COMPACT_ATOMS: atom_id res chain seq x y z
N MET A 1 -34.05 68.17 -0.15
CA MET A 1 -33.60 67.26 -1.21
C MET A 1 -32.61 66.27 -0.55
N SER A 2 -33.09 65.03 -0.23
CA SER A 2 -32.29 64.05 0.49
C SER A 2 -31.74 63.00 -0.51
N ALA A 3 -30.45 62.97 -0.66
CA ALA A 3 -29.76 61.95 -1.48
C ALA A 3 -29.65 60.64 -0.67
N ARG A 4 -30.29 59.60 -1.17
CA ARG A 4 -30.14 58.23 -0.65
C ARG A 4 -29.00 57.52 -1.41
N THR A 5 -27.92 57.25 -0.69
CA THR A 5 -26.78 56.46 -1.19
C THR A 5 -27.12 54.98 -1.05
N LEU A 6 -27.27 54.27 -2.17
CA LEU A 6 -27.37 52.80 -2.18
C LEU A 6 -25.95 52.25 -2.08
N ALA A 7 -25.67 51.52 -1.01
CA ALA A 7 -24.47 50.70 -0.88
C ALA A 7 -24.73 49.33 -1.56
N ALA A 8 -24.01 49.05 -2.64
CA ALA A 8 -24.02 47.74 -3.28
C ALA A 8 -23.16 46.77 -2.50
N LEU A 9 -23.76 45.73 -1.90
CA LEU A 9 -23.07 44.63 -1.23
C LEU A 9 -22.56 43.65 -2.30
N VAL A 10 -21.27 43.64 -2.57
CA VAL A 10 -20.63 42.65 -3.42
C VAL A 10 -20.35 41.40 -2.59
N ILE A 11 -21.16 40.36 -2.77
CA ILE A 11 -20.93 39.03 -2.19
C ILE A 11 -19.93 38.31 -3.12
N THR A 12 -18.65 38.25 -2.74
CA THR A 12 -17.68 37.38 -3.38
C THR A 12 -17.92 35.97 -2.90
N LEU A 13 -18.50 35.11 -3.75
CA LEU A 13 -18.51 33.65 -3.55
C LEU A 13 -17.08 33.14 -3.73
N ALA A 14 -16.39 32.90 -2.62
CA ALA A 14 -15.18 32.11 -2.65
C ALA A 14 -15.57 30.66 -2.94
N CYS A 15 -15.31 30.21 -4.18
CA CYS A 15 -15.38 28.81 -4.54
C CYS A 15 -14.16 28.13 -3.90
N GLU A 16 -14.31 27.63 -2.68
CA GLU A 16 -13.35 26.70 -2.10
C GLU A 16 -13.47 25.41 -2.90
N ALA A 17 -12.55 25.22 -3.86
CA ALA A 17 -12.29 23.93 -4.44
C ALA A 17 -11.82 23.04 -3.29
N ALA A 18 -12.74 22.26 -2.75
CA ALA A 18 -12.41 21.16 -1.85
C ALA A 18 -11.44 20.25 -2.64
N ALA A 19 -10.15 20.39 -2.37
CA ALA A 19 -9.17 19.40 -2.78
C ALA A 19 -9.65 18.10 -2.13
N SER A 20 -10.26 17.22 -2.94
CA SER A 20 -10.58 15.85 -2.56
C SER A 20 -9.27 15.24 -2.10
N GLN A 21 -9.06 15.21 -0.79
CA GLN A 21 -7.88 14.63 -0.21
C GLN A 21 -7.97 13.14 -0.51
N SER A 22 -7.05 12.66 -1.32
CA SER A 22 -6.71 11.24 -1.45
C SER A 22 -6.16 10.73 -0.10
N ALA A 23 -7.02 10.76 0.92
CA ALA A 23 -6.64 10.46 2.29
C ALA A 23 -6.27 8.98 2.47
N GLY A 24 -6.65 8.12 1.53
CA GLY A 24 -6.42 6.69 1.58
C GLY A 24 -4.95 6.33 1.35
N ILE A 25 -4.39 6.67 0.19
CA ILE A 25 -3.04 6.26 -0.20
C ILE A 25 -1.95 6.95 0.64
N GLN A 26 -2.19 8.18 1.13
CA GLN A 26 -1.25 8.88 2.00
C GLN A 26 -1.04 8.17 3.34
N ARG A 27 -2.03 7.40 3.81
CA ARG A 27 -1.89 6.56 5.01
C ARG A 27 -0.93 5.40 4.80
N ALA A 28 -0.66 5.02 3.55
CA ALA A 28 0.32 4.00 3.20
C ALA A 28 1.74 4.56 2.98
N ALA A 29 1.95 5.88 3.09
CA ALA A 29 3.23 6.53 2.80
C ALA A 29 4.42 5.96 3.59
N TRP A 30 4.19 5.39 4.76
CA TRP A 30 5.22 4.75 5.59
C TRP A 30 5.81 3.47 4.96
N LEU A 31 5.13 2.85 3.98
CA LEU A 31 5.70 1.74 3.19
C LEU A 31 6.87 2.21 2.31
N GLN A 32 6.91 3.49 1.91
CA GLN A 32 7.93 4.03 1.02
C GLN A 32 9.34 3.64 1.44
N GLY A 33 10.17 3.28 0.46
CA GLY A 33 11.58 2.96 0.64
C GLY A 33 11.88 1.50 0.39
N CYS A 34 12.99 1.03 0.92
CA CYS A 34 13.52 -0.31 0.70
C CYS A 34 13.51 -1.10 2.00
N TRP A 35 13.09 -2.34 1.88
CA TRP A 35 12.90 -3.27 2.98
C TRP A 35 13.58 -4.59 2.66
N GLU A 36 14.20 -5.22 3.64
CA GLU A 36 14.92 -6.47 3.47
C GLU A 36 14.73 -7.39 4.67
N MET A 37 14.58 -8.67 4.39
CA MET A 37 14.76 -9.75 5.36
C MET A 37 15.71 -10.79 4.78
N SER A 38 16.59 -11.34 5.63
CA SER A 38 17.56 -12.35 5.23
C SER A 38 17.63 -13.46 6.26
N THR A 39 17.74 -14.69 5.76
CA THR A 39 18.04 -15.90 6.51
C THR A 39 19.11 -16.69 5.74
N PRO A 40 19.77 -17.69 6.34
CA PRO A 40 20.70 -18.53 5.59
C PRO A 40 20.06 -19.09 4.30
N GLY A 41 20.68 -18.82 3.15
CA GLY A 41 20.24 -19.29 1.83
C GLY A 41 19.01 -18.55 1.26
N ARG A 42 18.43 -17.56 1.96
CA ARG A 42 17.28 -16.82 1.44
C ARG A 42 17.30 -15.35 1.84
N SER A 43 17.11 -14.46 0.86
CA SER A 43 16.77 -13.05 1.09
C SER A 43 15.49 -12.67 0.36
N VAL A 44 14.74 -11.74 0.96
CA VAL A 44 13.56 -11.13 0.35
C VAL A 44 13.72 -9.62 0.46
N GLU A 45 13.53 -8.94 -0.65
CA GLU A 45 13.57 -7.48 -0.75
C GLU A 45 12.22 -6.96 -1.21
N GLU A 46 11.85 -5.78 -0.72
CA GLU A 46 10.65 -5.08 -1.16
C GLU A 46 10.94 -3.59 -1.27
N ILE A 47 10.55 -2.96 -2.37
CA ILE A 47 10.82 -1.55 -2.68
C ILE A 47 9.48 -0.88 -3.00
N TRP A 48 9.20 0.26 -2.36
CA TRP A 48 7.99 1.03 -2.57
C TRP A 48 8.27 2.47 -3.00
N THR A 49 7.54 2.93 -4.00
CA THR A 49 7.55 4.34 -4.42
C THR A 49 6.82 5.23 -3.42
N THR A 50 7.03 6.55 -3.53
CA THR A 50 6.21 7.55 -2.82
C THR A 50 4.77 7.52 -3.33
N PRO A 51 3.77 7.86 -2.47
CA PRO A 51 2.40 8.09 -2.93
C PRO A 51 2.33 9.22 -3.96
N LYS A 52 1.77 8.92 -5.13
CA LYS A 52 1.54 9.90 -6.19
C LYS A 52 0.36 9.48 -7.06
N GLY A 53 -0.52 10.44 -7.41
CA GLY A 53 -1.66 10.16 -8.30
C GLY A 53 -2.62 9.10 -7.75
N GLY A 54 -2.82 9.06 -6.41
CA GLY A 54 -3.69 8.05 -5.78
C GLY A 54 -3.11 6.64 -5.76
N SER A 55 -1.79 6.47 -5.97
CA SER A 55 -1.16 5.15 -6.07
C SER A 55 0.26 5.10 -5.51
N MET A 56 0.72 3.89 -5.21
CA MET A 56 2.12 3.50 -4.96
C MET A 56 2.42 2.25 -5.78
N ILE A 57 3.66 2.10 -6.21
CA ILE A 57 4.15 0.90 -6.89
C ILE A 57 5.13 0.21 -5.96
N GLY A 58 4.92 -1.08 -5.74
CA GLY A 58 5.81 -1.98 -5.04
C GLY A 58 6.44 -2.99 -5.98
N VAL A 59 7.65 -3.42 -5.67
CA VAL A 59 8.28 -4.58 -6.28
C VAL A 59 8.92 -5.41 -5.18
N SER A 60 8.77 -6.72 -5.26
CA SER A 60 9.49 -7.64 -4.39
C SER A 60 10.28 -8.67 -5.19
N ARG A 61 11.33 -9.21 -4.59
CA ARG A 61 12.05 -10.37 -5.10
C ARG A 61 12.54 -11.26 -3.97
N THR A 62 12.52 -12.56 -4.23
CA THR A 62 13.10 -13.57 -3.37
C THR A 62 14.31 -14.18 -4.06
N ILE A 63 15.46 -14.14 -3.40
CA ILE A 63 16.69 -14.85 -3.82
C ILE A 63 16.83 -16.09 -2.95
N ARG A 64 17.10 -17.24 -3.56
CA ARG A 64 17.45 -18.51 -2.89
C ARG A 64 18.79 -18.99 -3.43
N ASP A 65 19.73 -19.21 -2.53
CA ASP A 65 21.09 -19.70 -2.85
C ASP A 65 21.75 -18.91 -4.00
N GLY A 66 21.60 -17.56 -3.95
CA GLY A 66 22.15 -16.63 -4.94
C GLY A 66 21.38 -16.51 -6.25
N THR A 67 20.25 -17.22 -6.41
CA THR A 67 19.44 -17.23 -7.64
C THR A 67 18.07 -16.61 -7.41
N LEU A 68 17.56 -15.84 -8.40
CA LEU A 68 16.20 -15.32 -8.37
C LEU A 68 15.20 -16.48 -8.38
N ALA A 69 14.43 -16.61 -7.30
CA ALA A 69 13.40 -17.64 -7.15
C ALA A 69 12.00 -17.12 -7.48
N GLU A 70 11.67 -15.94 -6.99
CA GLU A 70 10.33 -15.34 -7.13
C GLU A 70 10.47 -13.82 -7.24
N TYR A 71 9.53 -13.17 -7.94
CA TYR A 71 9.37 -11.71 -7.94
C TYR A 71 7.90 -11.36 -8.07
N GLU A 72 7.54 -10.16 -7.64
CA GLU A 72 6.18 -9.64 -7.73
C GLU A 72 6.22 -8.14 -8.02
N MET A 73 5.33 -7.68 -8.92
CA MET A 73 4.96 -6.28 -9.04
C MET A 73 3.65 -6.03 -8.32
N ILE A 74 3.56 -4.91 -7.62
CA ILE A 74 2.41 -4.56 -6.80
C ILE A 74 1.95 -3.17 -7.19
N LEU A 75 0.67 -3.02 -7.48
CA LEU A 75 0.02 -1.71 -7.60
C LEU A 75 -0.93 -1.52 -6.41
N LEU A 76 -0.57 -0.60 -5.53
CA LEU A 76 -1.46 -0.13 -4.47
C LEU A 76 -2.12 1.16 -4.94
N ARG A 77 -3.46 1.18 -5.04
CA ARG A 77 -4.20 2.34 -5.55
C ARG A 77 -5.53 2.58 -4.85
N GLU A 78 -6.01 3.80 -4.94
CA GLU A 78 -7.35 4.17 -4.46
C GLU A 78 -8.44 3.65 -5.41
N VAL A 79 -9.49 3.07 -4.83
CA VAL A 79 -10.71 2.63 -5.51
C VAL A 79 -11.91 3.00 -4.66
N GLY A 80 -12.61 4.05 -5.03
CA GLY A 80 -13.67 4.62 -4.21
C GLY A 80 -13.14 5.07 -2.85
N ASP A 81 -13.71 4.55 -1.79
CA ASP A 81 -13.32 4.81 -0.39
C ASP A 81 -12.28 3.80 0.16
N ARG A 82 -11.80 2.89 -0.66
CA ARG A 82 -10.87 1.80 -0.31
C ARG A 82 -9.55 1.90 -1.06
N LEU A 83 -8.56 1.14 -0.60
CA LEU A 83 -7.36 0.83 -1.35
C LEU A 83 -7.48 -0.56 -1.97
N ALA A 84 -6.99 -0.72 -3.20
CA ALA A 84 -6.79 -2.01 -3.85
C ALA A 84 -5.30 -2.35 -3.85
N TYR A 85 -4.97 -3.56 -3.46
CA TYR A 85 -3.66 -4.19 -3.58
C TYR A 85 -3.73 -5.15 -4.77
N GLU A 86 -3.14 -4.77 -5.88
CA GLU A 86 -3.09 -5.59 -7.10
C GLU A 86 -1.73 -6.26 -7.18
N ALA A 87 -1.73 -7.57 -6.96
CA ALA A 87 -0.56 -8.42 -6.98
C ALA A 87 -0.33 -9.01 -8.37
N HIS A 88 0.89 -8.93 -8.87
CA HIS A 88 1.33 -9.55 -10.13
C HIS A 88 2.55 -10.43 -9.87
N PRO A 89 2.37 -11.59 -9.23
CA PRO A 89 3.46 -12.50 -8.89
C PRO A 89 3.98 -13.25 -10.11
N SER A 90 5.27 -13.57 -10.09
CA SER A 90 5.87 -14.46 -11.08
C SER A 90 5.25 -15.86 -11.02
N GLY A 91 4.89 -16.41 -12.17
CA GLY A 91 4.39 -17.79 -12.27
C GLY A 91 2.98 -18.04 -11.75
N GLN A 92 2.22 -17.00 -11.39
CA GLN A 92 0.84 -17.11 -10.94
C GLN A 92 -0.04 -16.02 -11.60
N PRO A 93 -1.36 -16.21 -11.69
CA PRO A 93 -2.27 -15.17 -12.12
C PRO A 93 -2.22 -13.94 -11.20
N ALA A 94 -2.52 -12.77 -11.75
CA ALA A 94 -2.71 -11.56 -10.97
C ALA A 94 -3.96 -11.67 -10.09
N ALA A 95 -3.91 -11.04 -8.91
CA ALA A 95 -5.01 -11.01 -7.96
C ALA A 95 -5.19 -9.60 -7.38
N THR A 96 -6.42 -9.29 -6.94
CA THR A 96 -6.75 -8.00 -6.34
C THR A 96 -7.41 -8.19 -4.99
N PHE A 97 -6.83 -7.58 -3.97
CA PHE A 97 -7.34 -7.59 -2.60
C PHE A 97 -7.79 -6.18 -2.23
N LEU A 98 -8.94 -6.04 -1.59
CA LEU A 98 -9.46 -4.74 -1.17
C LEU A 98 -9.18 -4.48 0.31
N SER A 99 -8.84 -3.24 0.66
CA SER A 99 -8.52 -2.91 2.05
C SER A 99 -9.72 -3.12 2.97
N THR A 100 -9.49 -3.80 4.08
CA THR A 100 -10.41 -3.92 5.22
C THR A 100 -9.93 -3.10 6.41
N ARG A 101 -8.65 -2.72 6.40
CA ARG A 101 -8.06 -1.83 7.40
C ARG A 101 -7.00 -0.91 6.78
N VAL A 102 -7.11 0.37 7.06
CA VAL A 102 -6.12 1.40 6.68
C VAL A 102 -5.94 2.35 7.85
N THR A 103 -4.79 2.27 8.51
CA THR A 103 -4.42 3.13 9.64
C THR A 103 -3.08 3.82 9.39
N ALA A 104 -2.59 4.60 10.36
CA ALA A 104 -1.27 5.22 10.28
C ALA A 104 -0.11 4.22 10.41
N SER A 105 -0.37 2.96 10.80
CA SER A 105 0.66 1.96 11.03
C SER A 105 0.31 0.55 10.54
N GLU A 106 -0.88 0.34 10.01
CA GLU A 106 -1.32 -0.98 9.55
C GLU A 106 -2.23 -0.89 8.33
N LEU A 107 -1.97 -1.75 7.36
CA LEU A 107 -2.79 -2.00 6.18
C LEU A 107 -3.15 -3.49 6.16
N VAL A 108 -4.42 -3.78 5.90
CA VAL A 108 -4.90 -5.16 5.68
C VAL A 108 -5.80 -5.17 4.45
N PHE A 109 -5.53 -6.11 3.56
CA PHE A 109 -6.26 -6.30 2.30
C PHE A 109 -6.79 -7.73 2.26
N GLU A 110 -8.00 -7.92 1.73
CA GLU A 110 -8.65 -9.23 1.69
C GLU A 110 -9.34 -9.49 0.35
N ASP A 111 -9.23 -10.73 -0.10
CA ASP A 111 -10.10 -11.37 -1.08
C ASP A 111 -10.47 -12.76 -0.55
N PRO A 112 -11.65 -12.90 0.09
CA PRO A 112 -12.08 -14.17 0.66
C PRO A 112 -12.33 -15.29 -0.39
N ALA A 113 -12.49 -14.92 -1.67
CA ALA A 113 -12.73 -15.86 -2.76
C ALA A 113 -11.41 -16.37 -3.39
N HIS A 114 -10.29 -15.72 -3.08
CA HIS A 114 -8.98 -16.13 -3.58
C HIS A 114 -8.54 -17.46 -2.94
N ASP A 115 -7.73 -18.23 -3.67
CA ASP A 115 -6.96 -19.31 -3.06
C ASP A 115 -6.04 -18.74 -1.97
N PHE A 116 -5.23 -19.60 -1.33
CA PHE A 116 -4.26 -19.05 -0.36
C PHE A 116 -3.21 -18.17 -1.08
N PRO A 117 -2.99 -16.94 -0.57
CA PRO A 117 -3.57 -16.28 0.61
C PRO A 117 -4.91 -15.59 0.32
N GLN A 118 -5.81 -15.49 1.32
CA GLN A 118 -7.00 -14.64 1.29
C GLN A 118 -6.78 -13.25 1.88
N GLN A 119 -5.66 -13.05 2.58
CA GLN A 119 -5.31 -11.79 3.23
C GLN A 119 -3.85 -11.45 3.01
N VAL A 120 -3.58 -10.17 2.73
CA VAL A 120 -2.25 -9.56 2.72
C VAL A 120 -2.24 -8.42 3.74
N GLY A 121 -1.19 -8.29 4.53
CA GLY A 121 -1.12 -7.24 5.53
C GLY A 121 0.29 -6.71 5.73
N TYR A 122 0.34 -5.46 6.20
CA TYR A 122 1.55 -4.73 6.55
C TYR A 122 1.35 -3.99 7.86
N ARG A 123 2.34 -4.01 8.73
CA ARG A 123 2.38 -3.20 9.94
C ARG A 123 3.78 -2.66 10.18
N ILE A 124 3.87 -1.34 10.42
CA ILE A 124 5.12 -0.69 10.77
C ILE A 124 5.22 -0.48 12.29
N ASP A 125 6.43 -0.67 12.81
CA ASP A 125 6.81 -0.35 14.18
C ASP A 125 8.24 0.20 14.18
N GLY A 126 8.37 1.52 14.22
CA GLY A 126 9.66 2.20 14.06
C GLY A 126 10.33 1.88 12.71
N GLU A 127 11.52 1.27 12.76
CA GLU A 127 12.30 0.83 11.59
C GLU A 127 11.99 -0.62 11.16
N ALA A 128 11.06 -1.29 11.83
CA ALA A 128 10.64 -2.64 11.51
C ALA A 128 9.32 -2.62 10.73
N LEU A 129 9.24 -3.43 9.68
CA LEU A 129 8.03 -3.67 8.91
C LEU A 129 7.69 -5.16 8.98
N LEU A 130 6.54 -5.49 9.53
CA LEU A 130 6.00 -6.83 9.44
C LEU A 130 5.02 -6.89 8.27
N ALA A 131 5.37 -7.60 7.21
CA ALA A 131 4.41 -8.02 6.20
C ALA A 131 3.95 -9.45 6.47
N TRP A 132 2.74 -9.79 6.05
CA TRP A 132 2.24 -11.16 6.13
C TRP A 132 1.25 -11.47 5.05
N VAL A 133 1.15 -12.76 4.74
CA VAL A 133 0.05 -13.34 4.01
C VAL A 133 -0.63 -14.39 4.88
N SER A 134 -1.95 -14.47 4.85
CA SER A 134 -2.70 -15.44 5.65
C SER A 134 -3.98 -15.90 4.97
N GLY A 135 -4.52 -16.99 5.46
CA GLY A 135 -5.76 -17.57 4.95
C GLY A 135 -5.88 -19.05 5.28
N THR A 136 -6.84 -19.71 4.63
CA THR A 136 -7.06 -21.15 4.73
C THR A 136 -6.47 -21.86 3.52
N GLN A 137 -5.66 -22.87 3.74
CA GLN A 137 -5.14 -23.76 2.70
C GLN A 137 -5.35 -25.22 3.13
N ASN A 138 -6.05 -26.00 2.30
CA ASN A 138 -6.38 -27.40 2.61
C ASN A 138 -7.09 -27.56 3.97
N GLY A 139 -8.05 -26.68 4.28
CA GLY A 139 -8.82 -26.69 5.53
C GLY A 139 -8.04 -26.23 6.78
N LYS A 140 -6.79 -25.77 6.65
CA LYS A 140 -5.96 -25.31 7.77
C LYS A 140 -5.66 -23.82 7.64
N VAL A 141 -5.82 -23.10 8.73
CA VAL A 141 -5.39 -21.69 8.80
C VAL A 141 -3.86 -21.64 8.74
N ARG A 142 -3.34 -20.80 7.85
CA ARG A 142 -1.90 -20.54 7.69
C ARG A 142 -1.65 -19.04 7.72
N ARG A 143 -0.48 -18.68 8.23
CA ARG A 143 0.08 -17.34 8.16
C ARG A 143 1.57 -17.46 7.88
N ILE A 144 2.06 -16.68 6.93
CA ILE A 144 3.48 -16.55 6.59
C ILE A 144 3.85 -15.10 6.86
N GLU A 145 4.90 -14.90 7.63
CA GLU A 145 5.37 -13.57 8.03
C GLU A 145 6.71 -13.24 7.38
N PHE A 146 6.88 -11.96 7.06
CA PHE A 146 8.08 -11.37 6.49
C PHE A 146 8.53 -10.23 7.40
N PRO A 147 9.38 -10.49 8.40
CA PRO A 147 9.90 -9.48 9.32
C PRO A 147 11.01 -8.69 8.66
N TYR A 148 10.63 -7.66 7.93
CA TYR A 148 11.56 -6.79 7.23
C TYR A 148 12.22 -5.78 8.17
N LYS A 149 13.42 -5.37 7.81
CA LYS A 149 14.10 -4.18 8.34
C LYS A 149 14.27 -3.16 7.21
N ARG A 150 14.33 -1.90 7.57
CA ARG A 150 14.61 -0.85 6.60
C ARG A 150 16.02 -1.02 6.04
N ALA A 151 16.12 -1.00 4.71
CA ALA A 151 17.36 -1.10 3.98
C ALA A 151 17.68 0.22 3.25
N ARG A 152 18.93 0.42 2.89
CA ARG A 152 19.29 1.50 1.95
C ARG A 152 18.85 1.08 0.56
N CYS A 153 18.08 1.94 -0.10
CA CYS A 153 17.84 1.77 -1.51
C CYS A 153 19.18 1.90 -2.25
N ALA A 154 19.46 0.98 -3.18
CA ALA A 154 20.63 1.12 -4.03
C ALA A 154 20.57 2.48 -4.74
N ALA A 155 21.65 3.25 -4.69
CA ALA A 155 21.76 4.45 -5.50
C ALA A 155 21.81 4.01 -6.99
N PRO A 156 21.22 4.80 -7.90
CA PRO A 156 21.29 4.55 -9.34
C PRO A 156 22.74 4.64 -9.84
#